data_52a723e65098f09fc23946e555ee05c9
#
_entry.id   52a723e65098f09fc23946e555ee05c9
#
_cell.length_a   1.000
_cell.length_b   1.000
_cell.length_c   1.000
_cell.angle_alpha   90.00
_cell.angle_beta   90.00
_cell.angle_gamma   90.00
#
_symmetry.space_group_name_H-M   'P 1'
#
loop_
_entity.id
_entity.type
_entity.pdbx_description
1 polymer ?
#
loop_
_entity_poly.entity_id
_entity_poly.type
_entity_poly.pdbx_seq_one_letter_code
_entity_poly.pdbx_strand_id
1 'polypeptide(L)'
;DFSSPEEELLHELDRQTHLQVVQPRMLSGHIQGKLLELLVRMLRPRNILEIGTFTGYSALCMAAGLEEDGVLDTVEVDDELEEFAASFFRRSPHGQKIRQHIGSALDIVPTLGYTFDLVFIDGDKREYPDYYRMLMGDGGSKVLVHSGSILIADNILWSGKIVEPVAHNDRHTQALLEFNRMIREDERVENVIVPIRDGLNLIRVK
;
A
#
# COMPACT_ATOMS: atom_id res chain seq x y z
N ASP A 1 4.18 -14.32 -19.76
CA ASP A 1 3.41 -14.91 -20.89
C ASP A 1 2.24 -15.80 -20.43
N PHE A 2 2.16 -16.12 -19.11
CA PHE A 2 1.08 -16.98 -18.58
C PHE A 2 0.17 -16.27 -17.58
N SER A 3 0.48 -15.04 -17.20
CA SER A 3 -0.41 -14.17 -16.42
C SER A 3 -1.35 -13.38 -17.35
N SER A 4 -2.48 -12.90 -16.82
CA SER A 4 -3.37 -12.01 -17.57
C SER A 4 -2.60 -10.78 -18.06
N PRO A 5 -2.91 -10.27 -19.27
CA PRO A 5 -2.19 -9.12 -19.81
C PRO A 5 -2.38 -7.87 -18.96
N GLU A 6 -1.42 -6.98 -19.04
CA GLU A 6 -1.52 -5.63 -18.48
C GLU A 6 -2.48 -4.78 -19.30
N GLU A 7 -3.25 -3.93 -18.63
CA GLU A 7 -4.13 -2.96 -19.31
C GLU A 7 -3.30 -1.85 -19.96
N GLU A 8 -3.76 -1.34 -21.11
CA GLU A 8 -3.05 -0.33 -21.89
C GLU A 8 -2.76 0.94 -21.08
N LEU A 9 -3.70 1.39 -20.25
CA LEU A 9 -3.52 2.56 -19.39
C LEU A 9 -2.41 2.35 -18.35
N LEU A 10 -2.32 1.16 -17.78
CA LEU A 10 -1.26 0.81 -16.80
C LEU A 10 0.11 0.71 -17.48
N HIS A 11 0.16 0.14 -18.68
CA HIS A 11 1.38 0.09 -19.49
C HIS A 11 1.87 1.50 -19.85
N GLU A 12 0.95 2.41 -20.21
CA GLU A 12 1.29 3.80 -20.46
C GLU A 12 1.78 4.50 -19.19
N LEU A 13 1.11 4.28 -18.05
CA LEU A 13 1.52 4.83 -16.76
C LEU A 13 2.94 4.39 -16.39
N ASP A 14 3.25 3.10 -16.51
CA ASP A 14 4.60 2.56 -16.29
C ASP A 14 5.62 3.28 -17.17
N ARG A 15 5.36 3.36 -18.47
CA ARG A 15 6.25 4.04 -19.42
C ARG A 15 6.44 5.51 -19.06
N GLN A 16 5.38 6.25 -18.74
CA GLN A 16 5.47 7.67 -18.40
C GLN A 16 6.20 7.89 -17.07
N THR A 17 5.98 7.01 -16.09
CA THR A 17 6.73 7.02 -14.83
C THR A 17 8.23 6.88 -15.09
N HIS A 18 8.65 5.95 -15.95
CA HIS A 18 10.06 5.77 -16.30
C HIS A 18 10.67 6.94 -17.07
N LEU A 19 9.88 7.73 -17.79
CA LEU A 19 10.34 8.88 -18.57
C LEU A 19 10.40 10.18 -17.76
N GLN A 20 9.56 10.34 -16.75
CA GLN A 20 9.31 11.65 -16.13
C GLN A 20 9.56 11.70 -14.62
N VAL A 21 9.56 10.55 -13.94
CA VAL A 21 9.58 10.52 -12.47
C VAL A 21 10.90 9.99 -11.94
N VAL A 22 11.37 10.59 -10.84
CA VAL A 22 12.57 10.14 -10.14
C VAL A 22 12.32 8.78 -9.49
N GLN A 23 13.30 7.88 -9.55
CA GLN A 23 13.23 6.53 -8.99
C GLN A 23 12.06 5.67 -9.51
N PRO A 24 11.86 5.54 -10.82
CA PRO A 24 10.70 4.85 -11.41
C PRO A 24 10.58 3.37 -10.98
N ARG A 25 11.67 2.78 -10.44
CA ARG A 25 11.70 1.41 -9.91
C ARG A 25 10.82 1.20 -8.67
N MET A 26 10.32 2.29 -8.05
CA MET A 26 9.37 2.22 -6.94
C MET A 26 7.99 1.74 -7.38
N LEU A 27 7.69 1.83 -8.69
CA LEU A 27 6.42 1.36 -9.25
C LEU A 27 6.17 -0.13 -8.92
N SER A 28 4.96 -0.47 -8.49
CA SER A 28 4.56 -1.86 -8.16
C SER A 28 4.67 -2.82 -9.35
N GLY A 29 4.35 -2.34 -10.56
CA GLY A 29 4.44 -3.09 -11.81
C GLY A 29 3.38 -4.19 -11.97
N HIS A 30 3.35 -4.80 -13.15
CA HIS A 30 2.26 -5.63 -13.63
C HIS A 30 1.89 -6.81 -12.71
N ILE A 31 2.86 -7.62 -12.30
CA ILE A 31 2.58 -8.85 -11.52
C ILE A 31 2.01 -8.52 -10.14
N GLN A 32 2.61 -7.55 -9.44
CA GLN A 32 2.12 -7.14 -8.12
C GLN A 32 0.78 -6.39 -8.24
N GLY A 33 0.63 -5.52 -9.23
CA GLY A 33 -0.63 -4.84 -9.49
C GLY A 33 -1.77 -5.82 -9.79
N LYS A 34 -1.53 -6.85 -10.62
CA LYS A 34 -2.52 -7.89 -10.90
C LYS A 34 -2.85 -8.74 -9.64
N LEU A 35 -1.86 -8.99 -8.79
CA LEU A 35 -2.11 -9.66 -7.51
C LEU A 35 -3.01 -8.80 -6.61
N LEU A 36 -2.73 -7.50 -6.47
CA LEU A 36 -3.54 -6.57 -5.68
C LEU A 36 -4.98 -6.52 -6.20
N GLU A 37 -5.18 -6.40 -7.51
CA GLU A 37 -6.50 -6.45 -8.14
C GLU A 37 -7.25 -7.74 -7.80
N LEU A 38 -6.60 -8.90 -7.93
CA LEU A 38 -7.20 -10.19 -7.62
C LEU A 38 -7.53 -10.33 -6.13
N LEU A 39 -6.67 -9.86 -5.24
CA LEU A 39 -6.94 -9.85 -3.80
C LEU A 39 -8.17 -8.99 -3.47
N VAL A 40 -8.28 -7.80 -4.07
CA VAL A 40 -9.46 -6.94 -3.89
C VAL A 40 -10.72 -7.63 -4.39
N ARG A 41 -10.70 -8.27 -5.56
CA ARG A 41 -11.85 -9.03 -6.09
C ARG A 41 -12.26 -10.20 -5.18
N MET A 42 -11.29 -10.90 -4.57
CA MET A 42 -11.55 -12.03 -3.68
C MET A 42 -12.07 -11.59 -2.30
N LEU A 43 -11.50 -10.52 -1.74
CA LEU A 43 -11.83 -10.01 -0.41
C LEU A 43 -13.08 -9.13 -0.41
N ARG A 44 -13.38 -8.48 -1.55
CA ARG A 44 -14.52 -7.57 -1.74
C ARG A 44 -14.61 -6.46 -0.68
N PRO A 45 -13.50 -5.74 -0.41
CA PRO A 45 -13.50 -4.65 0.55
C PRO A 45 -14.38 -3.50 0.06
N ARG A 46 -14.97 -2.75 0.99
CA ARG A 46 -15.67 -1.48 0.69
C ARG A 46 -14.74 -0.29 0.82
N ASN A 47 -13.89 -0.31 1.84
CA ASN A 47 -12.97 0.79 2.12
C ASN A 47 -11.54 0.27 2.05
N ILE A 48 -10.79 0.77 1.07
CA ILE A 48 -9.35 0.52 0.94
C ILE A 48 -8.58 1.77 1.34
N LEU A 49 -7.51 1.60 2.10
CA LEU A 49 -6.48 2.61 2.32
C LEU A 49 -5.20 2.19 1.60
N GLU A 50 -4.60 3.12 0.89
CA GLU A 50 -3.23 3.01 0.40
C GLU A 50 -2.36 4.09 1.02
N ILE A 51 -1.23 3.72 1.60
CA ILE A 51 -0.21 4.63 2.12
C ILE A 51 0.99 4.56 1.19
N GLY A 52 1.21 5.62 0.39
CA GLY A 52 2.18 5.69 -0.69
C GLY A 52 1.52 5.52 -2.06
N THR A 53 1.03 6.60 -2.64
CA THR A 53 0.40 6.61 -3.98
C THR A 53 1.44 6.49 -5.08
N PHE A 54 2.59 7.18 -4.91
CA PHE A 54 3.58 7.39 -5.95
C PHE A 54 2.91 7.89 -7.23
N THR A 55 2.98 7.15 -8.34
CA THR A 55 2.33 7.53 -9.61
C THR A 55 0.93 6.93 -9.81
N GLY A 56 0.42 6.17 -8.82
CA GLY A 56 -0.94 5.67 -8.79
C GLY A 56 -1.17 4.30 -9.42
N TYR A 57 -0.11 3.54 -9.71
CA TYR A 57 -0.23 2.24 -10.37
C TYR A 57 -1.00 1.21 -9.52
N SER A 58 -0.60 1.03 -8.26
CA SER A 58 -1.28 0.14 -7.32
C SER A 58 -2.71 0.59 -7.01
N ALA A 59 -2.92 1.91 -6.86
CA ALA A 59 -4.25 2.49 -6.68
C ALA A 59 -5.19 2.11 -7.82
N LEU A 60 -4.76 2.25 -9.09
CA LEU A 60 -5.55 1.86 -10.26
C LEU A 60 -5.85 0.37 -10.28
N CYS A 61 -4.86 -0.47 -9.97
CA CYS A 61 -5.04 -1.93 -9.93
C CYS A 61 -6.06 -2.33 -8.84
N MET A 62 -5.95 -1.75 -7.63
CA MET A 62 -6.91 -2.03 -6.56
C MET A 62 -8.30 -1.50 -6.89
N ALA A 63 -8.40 -0.29 -7.47
CA ALA A 63 -9.67 0.29 -7.87
C ALA A 63 -10.40 -0.53 -8.95
N ALA A 64 -9.66 -1.19 -9.85
CA ALA A 64 -10.21 -2.10 -10.85
C ALA A 64 -10.82 -3.37 -10.22
N GLY A 65 -10.36 -3.75 -9.04
CA GLY A 65 -10.91 -4.87 -8.26
C GLY A 65 -12.13 -4.52 -7.41
N LEU A 66 -12.34 -3.23 -7.07
CA LEU A 66 -13.41 -2.77 -6.21
C LEU A 66 -14.80 -2.91 -6.85
N GLU A 67 -15.80 -3.26 -6.02
CA GLU A 67 -17.21 -3.17 -6.40
C GLU A 67 -17.63 -1.71 -6.66
N GLU A 68 -18.84 -1.47 -7.19
CA GLU A 68 -19.29 -0.12 -7.57
C GLU A 68 -19.40 0.85 -6.38
N ASP A 69 -19.74 0.36 -5.20
CA ASP A 69 -19.88 1.14 -3.97
C ASP A 69 -18.59 1.19 -3.11
N GLY A 70 -17.50 0.60 -3.61
CA GLY A 70 -16.21 0.61 -2.95
C GLY A 70 -15.43 1.90 -3.17
N VAL A 71 -14.61 2.26 -2.19
CA VAL A 71 -13.78 3.48 -2.18
C VAL A 71 -12.34 3.11 -1.82
N LEU A 72 -11.40 3.77 -2.49
CA LEU A 72 -9.99 3.72 -2.19
C LEU A 72 -9.49 5.12 -1.84
N ASP A 73 -9.03 5.30 -0.61
CA ASP A 73 -8.29 6.49 -0.20
C ASP A 73 -6.81 6.21 -0.34
N THR A 74 -6.10 7.01 -1.13
CA THR A 74 -4.65 6.91 -1.32
C THR A 74 -3.97 8.19 -0.84
N VAL A 75 -2.87 8.05 -0.10
CA VAL A 75 -2.16 9.16 0.54
C VAL A 75 -0.74 9.23 0.02
N GLU A 76 -0.34 10.42 -0.44
CA GLU A 76 1.02 10.71 -0.93
C GLU A 76 1.59 11.95 -0.21
N VAL A 77 2.85 11.87 0.17
CA VAL A 77 3.54 12.98 0.84
C VAL A 77 4.15 13.94 -0.17
N ASP A 78 4.49 13.46 -1.35
CA ASP A 78 5.09 14.25 -2.44
C ASP A 78 4.00 14.91 -3.29
N ASP A 79 3.82 16.21 -3.11
CA ASP A 79 2.83 17.00 -3.84
C ASP A 79 3.18 17.21 -5.33
N GLU A 80 4.44 17.01 -5.72
CA GLU A 80 4.85 17.06 -7.14
C GLU A 80 4.22 15.92 -7.97
N LEU A 81 3.83 14.82 -7.32
CA LEU A 81 3.19 13.67 -7.98
C LEU A 81 1.66 13.78 -8.09
N GLU A 82 1.03 14.76 -7.42
CA GLU A 82 -0.43 14.87 -7.35
C GLU A 82 -1.08 14.88 -8.72
N GLU A 83 -0.73 15.82 -9.56
CA GLU A 83 -1.37 15.99 -10.88
C GLU A 83 -0.98 14.86 -11.85
N PHE A 84 0.24 14.31 -11.71
CA PHE A 84 0.65 13.17 -12.50
C PHE A 84 -0.29 11.98 -12.25
N ALA A 85 -0.45 11.55 -11.01
CA ALA A 85 -1.34 10.45 -10.65
C ALA A 85 -2.82 10.76 -10.99
N ALA A 86 -3.30 11.96 -10.63
CA ALA A 86 -4.67 12.40 -10.92
C ALA A 86 -4.99 12.35 -12.40
N SER A 87 -4.04 12.65 -13.28
CA SER A 87 -4.22 12.61 -14.74
C SER A 87 -4.57 11.19 -15.24
N PHE A 88 -3.96 10.16 -14.66
CA PHE A 88 -4.26 8.76 -14.97
C PHE A 88 -5.56 8.30 -14.31
N PHE A 89 -5.82 8.73 -13.07
CA PHE A 89 -7.10 8.42 -12.40
C PHE A 89 -8.29 8.91 -13.22
N ARG A 90 -8.26 10.15 -13.72
CA ARG A 90 -9.34 10.71 -14.56
C ARG A 90 -9.60 9.95 -15.87
N ARG A 91 -8.58 9.25 -16.38
CA ARG A 91 -8.67 8.44 -17.62
C ARG A 91 -9.14 7.02 -17.37
N SER A 92 -9.04 6.55 -16.14
CA SER A 92 -9.46 5.19 -15.77
C SER A 92 -10.99 5.12 -15.60
N PRO A 93 -11.64 4.05 -16.08
CA PRO A 93 -13.06 3.81 -15.79
C PRO A 93 -13.32 3.57 -14.30
N HIS A 94 -12.29 3.30 -13.51
CA HIS A 94 -12.37 3.06 -12.06
C HIS A 94 -11.91 4.26 -11.23
N GLY A 95 -11.40 5.31 -11.85
CA GLY A 95 -10.78 6.45 -11.16
C GLY A 95 -11.73 7.20 -10.22
N GLN A 96 -13.02 7.18 -10.49
CA GLN A 96 -14.05 7.76 -9.60
C GLN A 96 -14.13 7.13 -8.22
N LYS A 97 -13.59 5.91 -8.04
CA LYS A 97 -13.51 5.20 -6.75
C LYS A 97 -12.29 5.64 -5.93
N ILE A 98 -11.35 6.38 -6.54
CA ILE A 98 -10.09 6.80 -5.91
C ILE A 98 -10.23 8.21 -5.35
N ARG A 99 -9.90 8.38 -4.08
CA ARG A 99 -9.76 9.66 -3.40
C ARG A 99 -8.30 9.88 -3.08
N GLN A 100 -7.69 10.85 -3.74
CA GLN A 100 -6.29 11.19 -3.52
C GLN A 100 -6.15 12.24 -2.42
N HIS A 101 -5.23 12.03 -1.51
CA HIS A 101 -4.90 12.92 -0.42
C HIS A 101 -3.40 13.24 -0.45
N ILE A 102 -3.04 14.50 -0.26
CA ILE A 102 -1.65 14.94 -0.25
C ILE A 102 -1.25 15.38 1.16
N GLY A 103 -0.20 14.78 1.69
CA GLY A 103 0.37 15.03 3.01
C GLY A 103 0.76 13.77 3.77
N SER A 104 1.06 13.93 5.06
CA SER A 104 1.44 12.81 5.93
C SER A 104 0.27 11.86 6.18
N ALA A 105 0.48 10.57 5.97
CA ALA A 105 -0.53 9.56 6.27
C ALA A 105 -0.88 9.52 7.77
N LEU A 106 0.10 9.78 8.66
CA LEU A 106 -0.12 9.81 10.10
C LEU A 106 -1.06 10.95 10.54
N ASP A 107 -1.12 12.03 9.76
CA ASP A 107 -2.00 13.17 10.03
C ASP A 107 -3.37 13.01 9.35
N ILE A 108 -3.40 12.53 8.10
CA ILE A 108 -4.61 12.47 7.27
C ILE A 108 -5.51 11.29 7.66
N VAL A 109 -4.94 10.08 7.75
CA VAL A 109 -5.73 8.85 7.91
C VAL A 109 -6.63 8.86 9.14
N PRO A 110 -6.19 9.35 10.34
CA PRO A 110 -7.06 9.46 11.51
C PRO A 110 -8.28 10.36 11.31
N THR A 111 -8.24 11.29 10.36
CA THR A 111 -9.33 12.26 10.09
C THR A 111 -10.42 11.72 9.15
N LEU A 112 -10.17 10.62 8.45
CA LEU A 112 -11.10 10.06 7.46
C LEU A 112 -12.39 9.50 8.09
N GLY A 113 -12.36 9.15 9.37
CA GLY A 113 -13.57 8.96 10.17
C GLY A 113 -14.22 7.58 10.10
N TYR A 114 -13.71 6.63 9.31
CA TYR A 114 -14.20 5.25 9.17
C TYR A 114 -13.07 4.23 9.26
N THR A 115 -13.41 2.96 9.25
CA THR A 115 -12.46 1.84 9.28
C THR A 115 -12.23 1.28 7.89
N PHE A 116 -11.09 0.63 7.70
CA PHE A 116 -10.66 0.04 6.43
C PHE A 116 -10.75 -1.48 6.48
N ASP A 117 -11.25 -2.07 5.39
CA ASP A 117 -11.30 -3.52 5.18
C ASP A 117 -9.97 -4.04 4.64
N LEU A 118 -9.30 -3.23 3.81
CA LEU A 118 -7.98 -3.52 3.24
C LEU A 118 -7.10 -2.29 3.36
N VAL A 119 -5.85 -2.50 3.79
CA VAL A 119 -4.82 -1.45 3.84
C VAL A 119 -3.60 -1.93 3.07
N PHE A 120 -3.13 -1.15 2.10
CA PHE A 120 -1.86 -1.36 1.42
C PHE A 120 -0.83 -0.34 1.92
N ILE A 121 0.27 -0.82 2.48
CA ILE A 121 1.33 0.00 3.08
C ILE A 121 2.56 -0.07 2.19
N ASP A 122 2.84 1.00 1.45
CA ASP A 122 4.01 1.17 0.58
C ASP A 122 4.62 2.59 0.67
N GLY A 123 4.49 3.23 1.81
CA GLY A 123 5.05 4.55 2.10
C GLY A 123 6.51 4.51 2.58
N ASP A 124 6.91 5.52 3.36
CA ASP A 124 8.25 5.59 3.95
C ASP A 124 8.48 4.43 4.93
N LYS A 125 9.49 3.62 4.64
CA LYS A 125 9.79 2.42 5.43
C LYS A 125 10.14 2.72 6.88
N ARG A 126 10.63 3.94 7.17
CA ARG A 126 10.95 4.39 8.53
C ARG A 126 9.70 4.59 9.40
N GLU A 127 8.55 4.81 8.77
CA GLU A 127 7.27 5.07 9.43
C GLU A 127 6.36 3.82 9.52
N TYR A 128 6.78 2.65 8.99
CA TYR A 128 5.99 1.42 9.03
C TYR A 128 5.52 1.01 10.42
N PRO A 129 6.37 1.08 11.48
CA PRO A 129 5.91 0.83 12.84
C PRO A 129 4.81 1.82 13.28
N ASP A 130 4.91 3.09 12.89
CA ASP A 130 3.96 4.12 13.28
C ASP A 130 2.64 4.00 12.49
N TYR A 131 2.69 3.63 11.19
CA TYR A 131 1.49 3.28 10.42
C TYR A 131 0.72 2.12 11.08
N TYR A 132 1.43 1.09 11.52
CA TYR A 132 0.79 -0.04 12.19
C TYR A 132 0.16 0.37 13.52
N ARG A 133 0.88 1.12 14.36
CA ARG A 133 0.36 1.64 15.63
C ARG A 133 -0.89 2.50 15.42
N MET A 134 -0.88 3.38 14.43
CA MET A 134 -2.01 4.22 14.04
C MET A 134 -3.22 3.36 13.66
N LEU A 135 -3.04 2.37 12.78
CA LEU A 135 -4.11 1.50 12.29
C LEU A 135 -4.72 0.66 13.42
N MET A 136 -3.90 0.11 14.30
CA MET A 136 -4.31 -0.76 15.42
C MET A 136 -4.82 0.00 16.65
N GLY A 137 -4.77 1.35 16.64
CA GLY A 137 -5.24 2.19 17.74
C GLY A 137 -4.37 2.12 18.99
N ASP A 138 -3.08 1.86 18.84
CA ASP A 138 -2.15 1.81 19.97
C ASP A 138 -2.00 3.19 20.62
N GLY A 139 -1.73 3.19 21.94
CA GLY A 139 -1.65 4.44 22.69
C GLY A 139 -2.99 5.12 22.98
N GLY A 140 -4.13 4.45 22.76
CA GLY A 140 -5.47 4.97 23.05
C GLY A 140 -6.08 5.80 21.90
N SER A 141 -5.48 5.79 20.72
CA SER A 141 -6.07 6.34 19.51
C SER A 141 -7.23 5.50 18.99
N LYS A 142 -8.01 6.06 18.06
CA LYS A 142 -9.11 5.31 17.43
C LYS A 142 -8.55 4.17 16.58
N VAL A 143 -9.09 2.96 16.74
CA VAL A 143 -8.78 1.82 15.86
C VAL A 143 -9.37 2.09 14.48
N LEU A 144 -8.54 1.94 13.43
CA LEU A 144 -8.91 2.23 12.04
C LEU A 144 -9.13 0.97 11.20
N VAL A 145 -9.03 -0.20 11.81
CA VAL A 145 -9.29 -1.51 11.22
C VAL A 145 -10.27 -2.29 12.10
N HIS A 146 -10.76 -3.43 11.65
CA HIS A 146 -11.69 -4.28 12.40
C HIS A 146 -11.33 -5.76 12.25
N SER A 147 -11.98 -6.64 13.00
CA SER A 147 -11.81 -8.08 12.81
C SER A 147 -12.14 -8.48 11.37
N GLY A 148 -11.22 -9.16 10.71
CA GLY A 148 -11.29 -9.53 9.30
C GLY A 148 -10.58 -8.58 8.35
N SER A 149 -10.20 -7.36 8.78
CA SER A 149 -9.39 -6.46 7.95
C SER A 149 -8.06 -7.10 7.54
N ILE A 150 -7.62 -6.80 6.32
CA ILE A 150 -6.35 -7.27 5.76
C ILE A 150 -5.40 -6.08 5.59
N LEU A 151 -4.19 -6.20 6.10
CA LEU A 151 -3.11 -5.27 5.81
C LEU A 151 -2.09 -5.98 4.91
N ILE A 152 -1.61 -5.29 3.90
CA ILE A 152 -0.57 -5.76 2.98
C ILE A 152 0.58 -4.75 3.05
N ALA A 153 1.72 -5.16 3.60
CA ALA A 153 2.91 -4.30 3.65
C ALA A 153 3.94 -4.75 2.62
N ASP A 154 4.38 -3.81 1.78
CA ASP A 154 5.36 -4.07 0.71
C ASP A 154 6.80 -3.86 1.17
N ASN A 155 7.74 -4.49 0.44
CA ASN A 155 9.19 -4.40 0.61
C ASN A 155 9.71 -4.84 1.99
N ILE A 156 9.03 -5.76 2.64
CA ILE A 156 9.38 -6.19 4.01
C ILE A 156 10.65 -7.04 4.09
N LEU A 157 11.14 -7.54 2.95
CA LEU A 157 12.42 -8.26 2.86
C LEU A 157 13.61 -7.32 2.64
N TRP A 158 13.36 -6.12 2.12
CA TRP A 158 14.32 -5.05 1.92
C TRP A 158 15.60 -5.51 1.24
N SER A 159 15.46 -6.14 0.07
CA SER A 159 16.55 -6.74 -0.71
C SER A 159 17.41 -7.73 0.08
N GLY A 160 16.81 -8.41 1.05
CA GLY A 160 17.48 -9.39 1.94
C GLY A 160 18.20 -8.77 3.14
N LYS A 161 18.29 -7.46 3.27
CA LYS A 161 18.99 -6.79 4.37
C LYS A 161 18.45 -7.13 5.76
N ILE A 162 17.19 -7.54 5.86
CA ILE A 162 16.59 -7.94 7.15
C ILE A 162 17.20 -9.19 7.78
N VAL A 163 17.94 -9.99 7.02
CA VAL A 163 18.62 -11.19 7.53
C VAL A 163 20.15 -11.02 7.65
N GLU A 164 20.64 -9.81 7.35
CA GLU A 164 22.05 -9.44 7.47
C GLU A 164 22.30 -8.60 8.74
N PRO A 165 23.56 -8.47 9.18
CA PRO A 165 23.91 -7.52 10.24
C PRO A 165 23.56 -6.08 9.81
N VAL A 166 22.71 -5.42 10.59
CA VAL A 166 22.22 -4.08 10.27
C VAL A 166 23.18 -3.00 10.75
N ALA A 167 23.57 -2.09 9.85
CA ALA A 167 24.40 -0.95 10.22
C ALA A 167 23.64 0.02 11.14
N HIS A 168 24.35 0.64 12.08
CA HIS A 168 23.76 1.57 13.06
C HIS A 168 23.03 2.77 12.43
N ASN A 169 23.42 3.18 11.24
CA ASN A 169 22.82 4.29 10.49
C ASN A 169 21.77 3.86 9.46
N ASP A 170 21.51 2.57 9.27
CA ASP A 170 20.46 2.07 8.35
C ASP A 170 19.09 2.07 9.02
N ARG A 171 18.50 3.27 9.11
CA ARG A 171 17.20 3.47 9.76
C ARG A 171 16.04 2.76 9.06
N HIS A 172 16.11 2.57 7.74
CA HIS A 172 15.07 1.86 7.00
C HIS A 172 15.03 0.38 7.39
N THR A 173 16.18 -0.29 7.36
CA THR A 173 16.26 -1.70 7.76
C THR A 173 15.88 -1.90 9.23
N GLN A 174 16.29 -0.98 10.12
CA GLN A 174 15.93 -1.05 11.55
C GLN A 174 14.41 -0.96 11.75
N ALA A 175 13.74 -0.01 11.08
CA ALA A 175 12.30 0.16 11.18
C ALA A 175 11.53 -1.03 10.60
N LEU A 176 11.98 -1.59 9.48
CA LEU A 176 11.36 -2.80 8.91
C LEU A 176 11.53 -4.02 9.81
N LEU A 177 12.67 -4.17 10.47
CA LEU A 177 12.87 -5.22 11.47
C LEU A 177 11.98 -5.04 12.69
N GLU A 178 11.82 -3.80 13.17
CA GLU A 178 10.88 -3.48 14.24
C GLU A 178 9.46 -3.81 13.82
N PHE A 179 9.01 -3.35 12.65
CA PHE A 179 7.69 -3.64 12.09
C PHE A 179 7.42 -5.15 11.99
N ASN A 180 8.35 -5.91 11.39
CA ASN A 180 8.19 -7.36 11.23
C ASN A 180 8.11 -8.08 12.59
N ARG A 181 8.84 -7.62 13.62
CA ARG A 181 8.73 -8.16 14.99
C ARG A 181 7.41 -7.80 15.64
N MET A 182 6.96 -6.55 15.52
CA MET A 182 5.66 -6.11 16.04
C MET A 182 4.53 -6.99 15.52
N ILE A 183 4.48 -7.23 14.20
CA ILE A 183 3.46 -8.07 13.59
C ILE A 183 3.53 -9.51 14.12
N ARG A 184 4.72 -10.08 14.23
CA ARG A 184 4.92 -11.45 14.70
C ARG A 184 4.50 -11.65 16.15
N GLU A 185 4.68 -10.62 16.99
CA GLU A 185 4.44 -10.68 18.44
C GLU A 185 3.02 -10.23 18.81
N ASP A 186 2.27 -9.62 17.89
CA ASP A 186 0.92 -9.12 18.15
C ASP A 186 -0.13 -10.23 18.05
N GLU A 187 -0.70 -10.63 19.19
CA GLU A 187 -1.73 -11.67 19.26
C GLU A 187 -3.05 -11.27 18.57
N ARG A 188 -3.25 -9.98 18.26
CA ARG A 188 -4.45 -9.46 17.56
C ARG A 188 -4.46 -9.81 16.09
N VAL A 189 -3.35 -10.26 15.53
CA VAL A 189 -3.22 -10.53 14.10
C VAL A 189 -2.68 -11.93 13.83
N GLU A 190 -2.78 -12.35 12.59
CA GLU A 190 -2.05 -13.48 12.00
C GLU A 190 -1.47 -13.04 10.67
N ASN A 191 -0.29 -13.54 10.30
CA ASN A 191 0.37 -13.08 9.10
C ASN A 191 1.15 -14.17 8.37
N VAL A 192 1.41 -13.90 7.09
CA VAL A 192 2.31 -14.67 6.24
C VAL A 192 3.11 -13.76 5.33
N ILE A 193 4.40 -14.03 5.18
CA ILE A 193 5.27 -13.34 4.23
C ILE A 193 5.23 -14.09 2.90
N VAL A 194 4.87 -13.39 1.83
CA VAL A 194 4.84 -13.89 0.46
C VAL A 194 6.01 -13.29 -0.32
N PRO A 195 6.93 -14.11 -0.87
CA PRO A 195 8.15 -13.62 -1.52
C PRO A 195 7.88 -13.18 -2.96
N ILE A 196 6.99 -12.21 -3.14
CA ILE A 196 6.75 -11.53 -4.41
C ILE A 196 7.56 -10.24 -4.40
N ARG A 197 8.37 -10.02 -5.43
CA ARG A 197 9.30 -8.89 -5.55
C ARG A 197 10.18 -8.78 -4.30
N ASP A 198 10.03 -7.70 -3.52
CA ASP A 198 10.79 -7.46 -2.30
C ASP A 198 10.03 -7.89 -1.02
N GLY A 199 9.04 -8.78 -1.20
CA GLY A 199 8.26 -9.42 -0.14
C GLY A 199 7.04 -8.61 0.31
N LEU A 200 5.89 -9.30 0.32
CA LEU A 200 4.64 -8.80 0.88
C LEU A 200 4.36 -9.49 2.21
N ASN A 201 4.06 -8.73 3.26
CA ASN A 201 3.51 -9.28 4.49
C ASN A 201 1.98 -9.15 4.44
N LEU A 202 1.30 -10.28 4.31
CA LEU A 202 -0.16 -10.36 4.39
C LEU A 202 -0.55 -10.56 5.85
N ILE A 203 -1.29 -9.61 6.42
CA ILE A 203 -1.63 -9.55 7.83
C ILE A 203 -3.15 -9.49 7.95
N ARG A 204 -3.74 -10.39 8.72
CA ARG A 204 -5.18 -10.40 9.00
C ARG A 204 -5.44 -10.04 10.46
N VAL A 205 -6.31 -9.09 10.69
CA VAL A 205 -6.82 -8.74 12.04
C VAL A 205 -7.82 -9.82 12.46
N LYS A 206 -7.64 -10.39 13.67
CA LYS A 206 -8.49 -11.46 14.23
C LYS A 206 -9.83 -10.96 14.72
#